data_bc34a5170dc5ba07373772d14544ccb6
#
_entry.id   bc34a5170dc5ba07373772d14544ccb6
#
_cell.length_a   1.000
_cell.length_b   1.000
_cell.length_c   1.000
_cell.angle_alpha   90.00
_cell.angle_beta   90.00
_cell.angle_gamma   90.00
#
_symmetry.space_group_name_H-M   'P 1'
#
loop_
_entity.id
_entity.type
_entity.pdbx_description
1 polymer ?
#
loop_
_entity_poly.entity_id
_entity_poly.type
_entity_poly.pdbx_seq_one_letter_code
_entity_poly.pdbx_strand_id
1 'polypeptide(L)'
;MLCLLGIQLQAQQPMYYDASRFPLLGKATQDTGARYERLPDSLKNISRPPLWNLSRNSAGMAIRFRSNSTRIALKWENLFNNHMNHMTDVGIKGLDLYCWEENGQWRFVNSARPNGKTNQATVIANMQPKEREYMLYLPLYDGLVSLSIGVDSLSSIDQPQINYPIREKPIVFYGTSILQGGCASRPGMAHTNIISRRLNRECINLGFSGNGQLDLEVARVMAEVDAGVFVLDFVPNASVEQMKERMETFYRIIRNKHPKTPIVFIEDPIFTHALFDQRVAHEVTRKNQTLNEIFNSLKKKGEKDIYLIHSEKMIGEDGEATVDGIHFTDLGMMRYANLITPFIKKMIKR
;
A
#
# COMPACT_ATOMS: atom_id res chain seq x y z
N MET A 1 -54.48 -26.59 -20.61
CA MET A 1 -53.06 -26.59 -21.03
C MET A 1 -52.53 -25.18 -20.83
N LEU A 2 -52.03 -24.84 -19.63
CA LEU A 2 -51.44 -23.54 -19.34
C LEU A 2 -49.98 -23.58 -19.81
N CYS A 3 -49.63 -22.78 -20.83
CA CYS A 3 -48.27 -22.49 -21.19
C CYS A 3 -47.67 -21.51 -20.16
N LEU A 4 -46.84 -21.99 -19.26
CA LEU A 4 -45.93 -21.16 -18.46
C LEU A 4 -44.86 -20.61 -19.39
N LEU A 5 -45.02 -19.36 -19.84
CA LEU A 5 -43.96 -18.59 -20.45
C LEU A 5 -42.92 -18.29 -19.38
N GLY A 6 -41.85 -19.07 -19.37
CA GLY A 6 -40.64 -18.76 -18.57
C GLY A 6 -39.98 -17.50 -19.14
N ILE A 7 -40.17 -16.38 -18.48
CA ILE A 7 -39.40 -15.17 -18.76
C ILE A 7 -37.97 -15.48 -18.33
N GLN A 8 -37.11 -15.85 -19.28
CA GLN A 8 -35.65 -15.82 -19.06
C GLN A 8 -35.28 -14.35 -18.87
N LEU A 9 -35.14 -13.95 -17.61
CA LEU A 9 -34.43 -12.71 -17.27
C LEU A 9 -32.99 -12.82 -17.76
N GLN A 10 -32.75 -12.34 -18.97
CA GLN A 10 -31.41 -12.19 -19.50
C GLN A 10 -30.69 -11.23 -18.57
N ALA A 11 -29.66 -11.72 -17.89
CA ALA A 11 -28.89 -10.92 -16.94
C ALA A 11 -28.35 -9.67 -17.66
N GLN A 12 -28.92 -8.52 -17.33
CA GLN A 12 -28.59 -7.26 -17.97
C GLN A 12 -27.09 -6.98 -17.82
N GLN A 13 -26.41 -6.67 -18.93
CA GLN A 13 -24.98 -6.39 -18.93
C GLN A 13 -24.67 -5.17 -18.04
N PRO A 14 -23.59 -5.19 -17.24
CA PRO A 14 -23.23 -4.03 -16.43
C PRO A 14 -22.85 -2.83 -17.31
N MET A 15 -23.27 -1.64 -16.88
CA MET A 15 -22.81 -0.38 -17.44
C MET A 15 -21.49 0.00 -16.77
N TYR A 16 -20.46 0.27 -17.58
CA TYR A 16 -19.12 0.56 -17.12
C TYR A 16 -18.82 2.05 -17.12
N TYR A 17 -18.20 2.52 -16.04
CA TYR A 17 -17.77 3.91 -15.83
C TYR A 17 -16.27 3.93 -15.61
N ASP A 18 -15.55 4.83 -16.27
CA ASP A 18 -14.12 5.01 -16.06
C ASP A 18 -13.84 5.39 -14.60
N ALA A 19 -12.90 4.71 -13.98
CA ALA A 19 -12.52 4.94 -12.59
C ALA A 19 -11.84 6.31 -12.36
N SER A 20 -11.44 7.02 -13.44
CA SER A 20 -10.93 8.39 -13.35
C SER A 20 -11.97 9.39 -12.82
N ARG A 21 -13.25 9.04 -12.91
CA ARG A 21 -14.35 9.85 -12.35
C ARG A 21 -14.36 9.90 -10.82
N PHE A 22 -13.64 9.02 -10.16
CA PHE A 22 -13.68 8.85 -8.71
C PHE A 22 -12.33 9.18 -8.07
N PRO A 23 -12.31 9.56 -6.76
CA PRO A 23 -11.07 9.88 -6.07
C PRO A 23 -10.09 8.71 -6.06
N LEU A 24 -8.83 9.01 -6.38
CA LEU A 24 -7.69 8.11 -6.24
C LEU A 24 -6.89 8.54 -5.02
N LEU A 25 -6.66 7.59 -4.11
CA LEU A 25 -5.91 7.75 -2.88
C LEU A 25 -4.55 7.06 -2.98
N GLY A 26 -3.63 7.44 -2.11
CA GLY A 26 -2.31 6.79 -1.97
C GLY A 26 -1.23 7.36 -2.89
N LYS A 27 -1.44 8.56 -3.45
CA LYS A 27 -0.44 9.25 -4.29
C LYS A 27 0.31 10.34 -3.52
N ALA A 28 1.63 10.35 -3.66
CA ALA A 28 2.47 11.43 -3.13
C ALA A 28 2.39 12.71 -3.98
N THR A 29 2.06 12.58 -5.26
CA THR A 29 1.93 13.70 -6.21
C THR A 29 0.91 13.36 -7.29
N GLN A 30 0.30 14.39 -7.88
CA GLN A 30 -0.54 14.23 -9.08
C GLN A 30 0.26 14.38 -10.38
N ASP A 31 1.50 14.89 -10.31
CA ASP A 31 2.41 15.08 -11.46
C ASP A 31 3.13 13.77 -11.79
N THR A 32 2.38 12.78 -12.28
CA THR A 32 2.90 11.47 -12.73
C THR A 32 2.61 11.27 -14.21
N GLY A 33 3.47 10.51 -14.91
CA GLY A 33 3.29 10.22 -16.34
C GLY A 33 1.98 9.51 -16.66
N ALA A 34 1.50 8.66 -15.73
CA ALA A 34 0.19 8.02 -15.81
C ALA A 34 -0.52 8.07 -14.44
N ARG A 35 -1.87 8.01 -14.48
CA ARG A 35 -2.72 8.16 -13.29
C ARG A 35 -2.33 7.22 -12.14
N TYR A 36 -1.95 5.99 -12.45
CA TYR A 36 -1.74 4.92 -11.47
C TYR A 36 -0.26 4.69 -11.13
N GLU A 37 0.62 5.65 -11.44
CA GLU A 37 2.04 5.66 -11.08
C GLU A 37 2.29 6.44 -9.79
N ARG A 38 3.37 6.12 -9.06
CA ARG A 38 3.64 6.61 -7.70
C ARG A 38 4.62 7.78 -7.62
N LEU A 39 5.56 7.89 -8.57
CA LEU A 39 6.55 8.96 -8.60
C LEU A 39 6.30 9.94 -9.76
N PRO A 40 6.72 11.21 -9.63
CA PRO A 40 6.57 12.21 -10.68
C PRO A 40 7.37 11.84 -11.94
N ASP A 41 6.83 12.18 -13.12
CA ASP A 41 7.47 11.88 -14.43
C ASP A 41 8.86 12.50 -14.58
N SER A 42 9.10 13.63 -13.92
CA SER A 42 10.41 14.30 -13.87
C SER A 42 11.53 13.42 -13.33
N LEU A 43 11.21 12.38 -12.54
CA LEU A 43 12.20 11.45 -12.01
C LEU A 43 12.61 10.34 -12.98
N LYS A 44 11.93 10.19 -14.10
CA LYS A 44 12.16 9.11 -15.08
C LYS A 44 13.61 8.95 -15.53
N ASN A 45 14.28 10.08 -15.76
CA ASN A 45 15.63 10.08 -16.32
C ASN A 45 16.74 10.28 -15.27
N ILE A 46 16.37 10.51 -14.00
CA ILE A 46 17.32 10.75 -12.91
C ILE A 46 17.32 9.65 -11.85
N SER A 47 16.21 8.91 -11.72
CA SER A 47 16.15 7.76 -10.83
C SER A 47 16.85 6.54 -11.43
N ARG A 48 17.34 5.67 -10.54
CA ARG A 48 17.85 4.35 -10.96
C ARG A 48 16.76 3.58 -11.73
N PRO A 49 17.07 2.92 -12.86
CA PRO A 49 16.06 2.23 -13.66
C PRO A 49 15.18 1.23 -12.87
N PRO A 50 15.72 0.40 -11.92
CA PRO A 50 14.87 -0.48 -11.12
C PRO A 50 13.89 0.29 -10.24
N LEU A 51 14.29 1.40 -9.61
CA LEU A 51 13.42 2.25 -8.80
C LEU A 51 12.30 2.84 -9.65
N TRP A 52 12.65 3.40 -10.81
CA TRP A 52 11.68 3.95 -11.76
C TRP A 52 10.65 2.90 -12.21
N ASN A 53 11.09 1.72 -12.62
CA ASN A 53 10.20 0.65 -13.06
C ASN A 53 9.22 0.23 -11.95
N LEU A 54 9.69 0.11 -10.70
CA LEU A 54 8.84 -0.19 -9.54
C LEU A 54 7.87 0.95 -9.20
N SER A 55 8.23 2.20 -9.46
CA SER A 55 7.36 3.35 -9.21
C SER A 55 6.09 3.33 -10.05
N ARG A 56 6.10 2.60 -11.15
CA ARG A 56 4.95 2.42 -12.05
C ARG A 56 3.96 1.36 -11.57
N ASN A 57 4.27 0.63 -10.48
CA ASN A 57 3.32 -0.23 -9.79
C ASN A 57 2.39 0.62 -8.93
N SER A 58 1.13 0.17 -8.76
CA SER A 58 0.06 0.92 -8.09
C SER A 58 -0.06 0.61 -6.59
N ALA A 59 1.00 0.10 -5.95
CA ALA A 59 0.99 -0.32 -4.54
C ALA A 59 0.49 0.80 -3.61
N GLY A 60 -0.44 0.45 -2.72
CA GLY A 60 -1.01 1.38 -1.74
C GLY A 60 -2.12 2.29 -2.27
N MET A 61 -2.35 2.33 -3.58
CA MET A 61 -3.42 3.14 -4.16
C MET A 61 -4.78 2.48 -4.00
N ALA A 62 -5.82 3.31 -3.92
CA ALA A 62 -7.21 2.86 -3.88
C ALA A 62 -8.14 3.87 -4.55
N ILE A 63 -9.21 3.36 -5.19
CA ILE A 63 -10.33 4.16 -5.69
C ILE A 63 -11.47 4.09 -4.69
N ARG A 64 -12.11 5.23 -4.42
CA ARG A 64 -13.32 5.30 -3.60
C ARG A 64 -14.53 5.72 -4.43
N PHE A 65 -15.63 5.02 -4.25
CA PHE A 65 -16.90 5.31 -4.92
C PHE A 65 -18.08 4.83 -4.07
N ARG A 66 -19.27 5.22 -4.47
CA ARG A 66 -20.55 4.86 -3.86
C ARG A 66 -21.49 4.29 -4.91
N SER A 67 -22.30 3.29 -4.56
CA SER A 67 -23.31 2.71 -5.45
C SER A 67 -24.39 1.99 -4.68
N ASN A 68 -25.62 1.96 -5.25
CA ASN A 68 -26.73 1.15 -4.79
C ASN A 68 -26.92 -0.14 -5.61
N SER A 69 -25.97 -0.46 -6.49
CA SER A 69 -26.05 -1.61 -7.38
C SER A 69 -26.09 -2.94 -6.63
N THR A 70 -26.82 -3.91 -7.20
CA THR A 70 -26.84 -5.30 -6.70
C THR A 70 -25.60 -6.09 -7.14
N ARG A 71 -24.78 -5.49 -8.02
CA ARG A 71 -23.56 -6.09 -8.59
C ARG A 71 -22.47 -5.04 -8.76
N ILE A 72 -21.23 -5.45 -8.50
CA ILE A 72 -20.03 -4.69 -8.88
C ILE A 72 -19.18 -5.58 -9.79
N ALA A 73 -18.88 -5.06 -10.97
CA ALA A 73 -17.99 -5.67 -11.95
C ALA A 73 -16.81 -4.72 -12.25
N LEU A 74 -15.70 -5.27 -12.71
CA LEU A 74 -14.51 -4.50 -13.05
C LEU A 74 -13.99 -4.90 -14.42
N LYS A 75 -13.47 -3.92 -15.17
CA LYS A 75 -12.60 -4.10 -16.34
C LYS A 75 -11.30 -3.38 -16.05
N TRP A 76 -10.16 -4.02 -16.26
CA TRP A 76 -8.87 -3.38 -16.09
C TRP A 76 -7.83 -3.95 -17.03
N GLU A 77 -6.85 -3.11 -17.36
CA GLU A 77 -5.66 -3.49 -18.09
C GLU A 77 -4.44 -3.24 -17.21
N ASN A 78 -3.66 -4.29 -16.96
CA ASN A 78 -2.39 -4.20 -16.25
C ASN A 78 -1.31 -3.59 -17.15
N LEU A 79 -0.36 -2.88 -16.57
CA LEU A 79 0.71 -2.24 -17.32
C LEU A 79 1.71 -3.28 -17.87
N PHE A 80 2.12 -4.23 -17.04
CA PHE A 80 3.18 -5.19 -17.36
C PHE A 80 2.67 -6.62 -17.58
N ASN A 81 1.72 -7.09 -16.80
CA ASN A 81 1.30 -8.50 -16.66
C ASN A 81 2.35 -9.33 -15.91
N ASN A 82 2.85 -8.81 -14.80
CA ASN A 82 3.87 -9.44 -13.97
C ASN A 82 3.40 -10.77 -13.36
N HIS A 83 4.36 -11.65 -13.10
CA HIS A 83 4.19 -12.92 -12.40
C HIS A 83 5.41 -13.18 -11.51
N MET A 84 5.20 -13.75 -10.33
CA MET A 84 6.26 -14.15 -9.40
C MET A 84 5.94 -15.52 -8.80
N ASN A 85 6.97 -16.33 -8.55
CA ASN A 85 6.82 -17.72 -8.09
C ASN A 85 6.42 -17.84 -6.60
N HIS A 86 6.49 -16.77 -5.83
CA HIS A 86 6.27 -16.74 -4.38
C HIS A 86 5.11 -15.81 -3.96
N MET A 87 4.43 -15.18 -4.92
CA MET A 87 3.30 -14.30 -4.66
C MET A 87 2.12 -14.64 -5.59
N THR A 88 0.90 -14.54 -5.08
CA THR A 88 -0.31 -14.81 -5.88
C THR A 88 -0.50 -13.76 -6.98
N ASP A 89 -1.01 -14.16 -8.13
CA ASP A 89 -1.39 -13.22 -9.20
C ASP A 89 -2.44 -12.20 -8.71
N VAL A 90 -3.29 -12.56 -7.75
CA VAL A 90 -4.24 -11.63 -7.13
C VAL A 90 -3.51 -10.51 -6.39
N GLY A 91 -2.48 -10.82 -5.61
CA GLY A 91 -1.66 -9.81 -4.95
C GLY A 91 -0.86 -8.95 -5.92
N ILE A 92 -0.28 -9.59 -6.96
CA ILE A 92 0.55 -8.92 -7.95
C ILE A 92 -0.25 -7.94 -8.79
N LYS A 93 -1.36 -8.38 -9.43
CA LYS A 93 -2.07 -7.67 -10.51
C LYS A 93 -3.60 -7.71 -10.40
N GLY A 94 -4.16 -8.21 -9.28
CA GLY A 94 -5.59 -8.19 -8.98
C GLY A 94 -6.03 -6.92 -8.25
N LEU A 95 -7.34 -6.87 -7.96
CA LEU A 95 -7.99 -5.75 -7.30
C LEU A 95 -8.83 -6.24 -6.12
N ASP A 96 -8.84 -5.51 -5.00
CA ASP A 96 -9.59 -5.88 -3.80
C ASP A 96 -10.70 -4.89 -3.49
N LEU A 97 -11.94 -5.37 -3.42
CA LEU A 97 -13.09 -4.57 -3.05
C LEU A 97 -13.40 -4.68 -1.56
N TYR A 98 -13.54 -3.53 -0.92
CA TYR A 98 -14.01 -3.34 0.46
C TYR A 98 -15.27 -2.49 0.48
N CYS A 99 -16.16 -2.75 1.44
CA CYS A 99 -17.38 -2.01 1.68
C CYS A 99 -17.33 -1.41 3.10
N TRP A 100 -17.80 -0.17 3.24
CA TRP A 100 -17.99 0.45 4.54
C TRP A 100 -19.24 -0.09 5.22
N GLU A 101 -19.10 -0.48 6.48
CA GLU A 101 -20.21 -0.98 7.30
C GLU A 101 -20.73 0.10 8.26
N GLU A 102 -21.97 -0.08 8.72
CA GLU A 102 -22.64 0.82 9.69
C GLU A 102 -21.89 0.93 11.03
N ASN A 103 -21.09 -0.08 11.39
CA ASN A 103 -20.21 -0.08 12.57
C ASN A 103 -18.96 0.79 12.43
N GLY A 104 -18.79 1.48 11.29
CA GLY A 104 -17.64 2.35 11.04
C GLY A 104 -16.37 1.62 10.64
N GLN A 105 -16.47 0.46 10.02
CA GLN A 105 -15.34 -0.36 9.58
C GLN A 105 -15.41 -0.74 8.11
N TRP A 106 -14.26 -0.89 7.49
CA TRP A 106 -14.11 -1.44 6.15
C TRP A 106 -14.10 -2.97 6.20
N ARG A 107 -15.08 -3.60 5.56
CA ARG A 107 -15.15 -5.06 5.42
C ARG A 107 -14.75 -5.49 4.01
N PHE A 108 -13.93 -6.53 3.94
CA PHE A 108 -13.58 -7.18 2.67
C PHE A 108 -14.82 -7.80 2.02
N VAL A 109 -15.02 -7.51 0.74
CA VAL A 109 -16.11 -8.07 -0.06
C VAL A 109 -15.61 -9.25 -0.89
N ASN A 110 -14.67 -9.00 -1.80
CA ASN A 110 -14.06 -10.01 -2.64
C ASN A 110 -12.89 -9.42 -3.45
N SER A 111 -12.14 -10.29 -4.14
CA SER A 111 -11.07 -9.90 -5.06
C SER A 111 -11.47 -10.13 -6.51
N ALA A 112 -11.10 -9.21 -7.39
CA ALA A 112 -11.09 -9.42 -8.83
C ALA A 112 -9.80 -10.16 -9.21
N ARG A 113 -9.96 -11.42 -9.62
CA ARG A 113 -8.85 -12.29 -9.99
C ARG A 113 -8.42 -12.04 -11.43
N PRO A 114 -7.15 -11.71 -11.68
CA PRO A 114 -6.64 -11.49 -13.04
C PRO A 114 -6.51 -12.80 -13.81
N ASN A 115 -6.65 -12.70 -15.13
CA ASN A 115 -6.39 -13.81 -16.05
C ASN A 115 -5.57 -13.31 -17.26
N GLY A 116 -4.50 -12.56 -16.99
CA GLY A 116 -3.64 -11.97 -18.01
C GLY A 116 -3.51 -10.46 -17.89
N LYS A 117 -3.17 -9.81 -19.00
CA LYS A 117 -2.96 -8.36 -19.05
C LYS A 117 -4.28 -7.59 -19.04
N THR A 118 -5.24 -7.99 -19.87
CA THR A 118 -6.58 -7.39 -19.95
C THR A 118 -7.59 -8.30 -19.26
N ASN A 119 -8.38 -7.73 -18.36
CA ASN A 119 -9.20 -8.49 -17.44
C ASN A 119 -10.61 -7.93 -17.33
N GLN A 120 -11.56 -8.83 -17.08
CA GLN A 120 -12.93 -8.50 -16.71
C GLN A 120 -13.41 -9.51 -15.66
N ALA A 121 -14.03 -9.02 -14.57
CA ALA A 121 -14.58 -9.88 -13.53
C ALA A 121 -15.83 -9.25 -12.89
N THR A 122 -16.82 -10.07 -12.56
CA THR A 122 -17.85 -9.70 -11.57
C THR A 122 -17.26 -9.99 -10.19
N VAL A 123 -17.05 -8.94 -9.40
CA VAL A 123 -16.47 -9.06 -8.06
C VAL A 123 -17.50 -9.57 -7.06
N ILE A 124 -18.71 -9.03 -7.14
CA ILE A 124 -19.85 -9.42 -6.31
C ILE A 124 -21.14 -9.24 -7.09
N ALA A 125 -22.15 -10.08 -6.81
CA ALA A 125 -23.50 -10.00 -7.36
C ALA A 125 -24.51 -10.44 -6.30
N ASN A 126 -25.80 -10.28 -6.62
CA ASN A 126 -26.92 -10.67 -5.76
C ASN A 126 -26.97 -9.93 -4.42
N MET A 127 -26.45 -8.71 -4.39
CA MET A 127 -26.60 -7.84 -3.22
C MET A 127 -28.03 -7.26 -3.17
N GLN A 128 -28.47 -6.90 -1.96
CA GLN A 128 -29.67 -6.07 -1.83
C GLN A 128 -29.41 -4.68 -2.43
N PRO A 129 -30.37 -4.06 -3.14
CA PRO A 129 -30.23 -2.71 -3.68
C PRO A 129 -30.21 -1.70 -2.51
N LYS A 130 -29.02 -1.33 -2.08
CA LYS A 130 -28.79 -0.38 -0.98
C LYS A 130 -27.54 0.44 -1.29
N GLU A 131 -27.60 1.73 -1.00
CA GLU A 131 -26.44 2.61 -1.10
C GLU A 131 -25.31 2.13 -0.21
N ARG A 132 -24.12 1.98 -0.78
CA ARG A 132 -22.91 1.53 -0.09
C ARG A 132 -21.70 2.32 -0.56
N GLU A 133 -20.80 2.56 0.37
CA GLU A 133 -19.47 3.11 0.09
C GLU A 133 -18.47 1.99 -0.13
N TYR A 134 -17.66 2.13 -1.16
CA TYR A 134 -16.65 1.15 -1.55
C TYR A 134 -15.25 1.74 -1.59
N MET A 135 -14.26 0.90 -1.30
CA MET A 135 -12.84 1.14 -1.52
C MET A 135 -12.26 -0.02 -2.32
N LEU A 136 -11.66 0.29 -3.46
CA LEU A 136 -11.07 -0.66 -4.38
C LEU A 136 -9.55 -0.47 -4.38
N TYR A 137 -8.82 -1.38 -3.71
CA TYR A 137 -7.35 -1.38 -3.72
C TYR A 137 -6.80 -1.90 -5.03
N LEU A 138 -5.72 -1.25 -5.49
CA LEU A 138 -5.05 -1.49 -6.75
C LEU A 138 -3.88 -2.48 -6.60
N PRO A 139 -3.33 -3.04 -7.72
CA PRO A 139 -2.25 -4.01 -7.72
C PRO A 139 -1.02 -3.59 -6.91
N LEU A 140 -0.35 -4.56 -6.26
CA LEU A 140 0.86 -4.27 -5.47
C LEU A 140 2.15 -4.32 -6.31
N TYR A 141 2.22 -5.22 -7.30
CA TYR A 141 3.43 -5.48 -8.11
C TYR A 141 3.19 -5.34 -9.61
N ASP A 142 2.10 -4.68 -9.99
CA ASP A 142 1.84 -4.25 -11.36
C ASP A 142 1.26 -2.83 -11.35
N GLY A 143 1.30 -2.17 -12.48
CA GLY A 143 0.60 -0.91 -12.71
C GLY A 143 -0.73 -1.15 -13.42
N LEU A 144 -1.51 -0.09 -13.58
CA LEU A 144 -2.72 -0.08 -14.39
C LEU A 144 -2.59 0.89 -15.55
N VAL A 145 -3.04 0.45 -16.74
CA VAL A 145 -3.27 1.31 -17.90
C VAL A 145 -4.66 1.92 -17.83
N SER A 146 -5.67 1.08 -17.54
CA SER A 146 -7.07 1.48 -17.46
C SER A 146 -7.82 0.70 -16.38
N LEU A 147 -8.87 1.31 -15.85
CA LEU A 147 -9.79 0.70 -14.89
C LEU A 147 -11.20 1.27 -15.09
N SER A 148 -12.20 0.40 -15.18
CA SER A 148 -13.61 0.75 -15.22
C SER A 148 -14.41 -0.06 -14.21
N ILE A 149 -15.38 0.60 -13.58
CA ILE A 149 -16.28 0.02 -12.59
C ILE A 149 -17.66 -0.17 -13.24
N GLY A 150 -18.15 -1.40 -13.24
CA GLY A 150 -19.44 -1.81 -13.80
C GLY A 150 -20.48 -1.99 -12.72
N VAL A 151 -21.65 -1.40 -12.92
CA VAL A 151 -22.84 -1.50 -12.08
C VAL A 151 -24.06 -1.87 -12.92
N ASP A 152 -25.16 -2.25 -12.29
CA ASP A 152 -26.42 -2.48 -13.00
C ASP A 152 -26.91 -1.18 -13.64
N SER A 153 -27.49 -1.25 -14.84
CA SER A 153 -27.82 -0.10 -15.70
C SER A 153 -28.75 0.95 -15.08
N LEU A 154 -29.58 0.53 -14.12
CA LEU A 154 -30.53 1.40 -13.39
C LEU A 154 -29.99 1.84 -12.02
N SER A 155 -28.76 1.48 -11.69
CA SER A 155 -28.13 1.81 -10.41
C SER A 155 -27.34 3.10 -10.50
N SER A 156 -27.25 3.80 -9.37
CA SER A 156 -26.34 4.93 -9.20
C SER A 156 -24.90 4.46 -9.04
N ILE A 157 -23.96 5.25 -9.50
CA ILE A 157 -22.54 5.21 -9.11
C ILE A 157 -22.01 6.64 -9.01
N ASP A 158 -21.58 7.03 -7.81
CA ASP A 158 -21.31 8.42 -7.46
C ASP A 158 -20.02 8.59 -6.65
N GLN A 159 -19.70 9.86 -6.37
CA GLN A 159 -18.62 10.25 -5.46
C GLN A 159 -18.88 9.70 -4.04
N PRO A 160 -17.84 9.32 -3.29
CA PRO A 160 -17.99 8.91 -1.91
C PRO A 160 -18.58 10.06 -1.07
N GLN A 161 -19.41 9.71 -0.09
CA GLN A 161 -20.03 10.69 0.84
C GLN A 161 -19.55 10.55 2.27
N ILE A 162 -19.16 9.34 2.69
CA ILE A 162 -18.60 9.14 4.01
C ILE A 162 -17.30 9.95 4.10
N ASN A 163 -17.18 10.74 5.15
CA ASN A 163 -15.97 11.50 5.44
C ASN A 163 -14.78 10.54 5.53
N TYR A 164 -14.22 10.27 4.39
CA TYR A 164 -12.83 9.86 4.36
C TYR A 164 -12.04 11.06 4.85
N PRO A 165 -10.96 10.86 5.62
CA PRO A 165 -10.19 11.98 6.13
C PRO A 165 -9.43 12.73 5.03
N ILE A 166 -10.15 13.21 4.01
CA ILE A 166 -9.61 14.11 2.97
C ILE A 166 -9.05 15.38 3.62
N ARG A 167 -9.52 15.71 4.83
CA ARG A 167 -9.04 16.86 5.63
C ARG A 167 -7.92 16.52 6.61
N GLU A 168 -7.59 15.24 6.77
CA GLU A 168 -6.52 14.78 7.64
C GLU A 168 -5.29 14.44 6.81
N LYS A 169 -4.13 14.87 7.32
CA LYS A 169 -2.84 14.63 6.66
C LYS A 169 -2.55 13.14 6.51
N PRO A 170 -2.08 12.69 5.33
CA PRO A 170 -1.78 11.28 5.09
C PRO A 170 -0.59 10.79 5.92
N ILE A 171 -0.46 9.46 6.00
CA ILE A 171 0.74 8.79 6.52
C ILE A 171 1.59 8.40 5.31
N VAL A 172 2.83 8.87 5.27
CA VAL A 172 3.75 8.57 4.17
C VAL A 172 4.74 7.49 4.61
N PHE A 173 4.76 6.38 3.90
CA PHE A 173 5.68 5.28 4.12
C PHE A 173 6.72 5.21 3.01
N TYR A 174 7.99 5.03 3.38
CA TYR A 174 9.09 4.74 2.46
C TYR A 174 9.80 3.46 2.88
N GLY A 175 10.07 2.55 1.93
CA GLY A 175 10.75 1.31 2.27
C GLY A 175 10.90 0.29 1.12
N THR A 176 10.79 -0.96 1.48
CA THR A 176 11.27 -2.13 0.75
C THR A 176 10.14 -2.91 0.03
N SER A 177 10.44 -4.15 -0.39
CA SER A 177 9.44 -5.11 -0.89
C SER A 177 8.36 -5.43 0.15
N ILE A 178 8.74 -5.53 1.42
CA ILE A 178 7.81 -5.78 2.53
C ILE A 178 6.79 -4.64 2.60
N LEU A 179 7.27 -3.40 2.52
CA LEU A 179 6.41 -2.21 2.49
C LEU A 179 5.56 -2.16 1.21
N GLN A 180 6.11 -2.48 0.05
CA GLN A 180 5.35 -2.54 -1.21
C GLN A 180 4.18 -3.52 -1.11
N GLY A 181 4.28 -4.53 -0.27
CA GLY A 181 3.28 -5.56 -0.01
C GLY A 181 3.70 -6.94 -0.52
N GLY A 182 5.03 -7.20 -0.60
CA GLY A 182 5.60 -8.47 -1.06
C GLY A 182 5.03 -9.65 -0.29
N CYS A 183 4.49 -10.61 -1.05
CA CYS A 183 3.82 -11.85 -0.66
C CYS A 183 2.47 -11.71 0.08
N ALA A 184 1.91 -10.50 0.21
CA ALA A 184 0.50 -10.38 0.57
C ALA A 184 -0.38 -11.13 -0.45
N SER A 185 -1.32 -11.94 0.01
CA SER A 185 -2.14 -12.79 -0.87
C SER A 185 -3.02 -11.99 -1.84
N ARG A 186 -3.32 -10.74 -1.51
CA ARG A 186 -4.17 -9.81 -2.26
C ARG A 186 -3.87 -8.36 -1.85
N PRO A 187 -4.20 -7.34 -2.66
CA PRO A 187 -3.82 -5.94 -2.41
C PRO A 187 -4.19 -5.41 -1.03
N GLY A 188 -5.39 -5.70 -0.55
CA GLY A 188 -5.85 -5.22 0.76
C GLY A 188 -5.11 -5.82 1.95
N MET A 189 -4.29 -6.87 1.77
CA MET A 189 -3.50 -7.48 2.84
C MET A 189 -2.12 -6.85 3.01
N ALA A 190 -1.64 -5.99 2.13
CA ALA A 190 -0.46 -5.19 2.41
C ALA A 190 -0.65 -4.39 3.73
N HIS A 191 0.35 -4.40 4.60
CA HIS A 191 0.21 -3.82 5.96
C HIS A 191 -0.14 -2.32 5.93
N THR A 192 0.30 -1.56 4.94
CA THR A 192 -0.08 -0.15 4.77
C THR A 192 -1.58 0.00 4.51
N ASN A 193 -2.17 -0.90 3.71
CA ASN A 193 -3.60 -0.92 3.42
C ASN A 193 -4.43 -1.37 4.65
N ILE A 194 -3.89 -2.28 5.46
CA ILE A 194 -4.49 -2.66 6.75
C ILE A 194 -4.49 -1.46 7.71
N ILE A 195 -3.37 -0.75 7.83
CA ILE A 195 -3.23 0.44 8.68
C ILE A 195 -4.18 1.54 8.21
N SER A 196 -4.26 1.79 6.89
CA SER A 196 -5.17 2.76 6.28
C SER A 196 -6.62 2.51 6.70
N ARG A 197 -7.10 1.26 6.58
CA ARG A 197 -8.47 0.91 6.98
C ARG A 197 -8.72 1.05 8.49
N ARG A 198 -7.76 0.63 9.32
CA ARG A 198 -7.88 0.69 10.79
C ARG A 198 -7.92 2.10 11.34
N LEU A 199 -7.18 3.00 10.71
CA LEU A 199 -7.10 4.40 11.11
C LEU A 199 -8.10 5.27 10.33
N ASN A 200 -8.79 4.71 9.34
CA ASN A 200 -9.58 5.42 8.34
C ASN A 200 -8.81 6.63 7.79
N ARG A 201 -7.56 6.41 7.38
CA ARG A 201 -6.63 7.46 6.96
C ARG A 201 -5.86 7.05 5.73
N GLU A 202 -5.61 8.00 4.83
CA GLU A 202 -4.80 7.76 3.65
C GLU A 202 -3.37 7.34 4.02
N CYS A 203 -2.90 6.25 3.41
CA CYS A 203 -1.52 5.81 3.48
C CYS A 203 -0.92 5.90 2.08
N ILE A 204 0.18 6.62 1.95
CA ILE A 204 0.98 6.71 0.73
C ILE A 204 2.10 5.69 0.84
N ASN A 205 2.10 4.71 -0.07
CA ASN A 205 3.06 3.61 -0.06
C ASN A 205 4.17 3.87 -1.09
N LEU A 206 5.34 4.26 -0.62
CA LEU A 206 6.58 4.38 -1.40
C LEU A 206 7.53 3.22 -1.07
N GLY A 207 7.00 1.99 -1.08
CA GLY A 207 7.77 0.75 -1.03
C GLY A 207 8.30 0.37 -2.41
N PHE A 208 9.58 0.01 -2.48
CA PHE A 208 10.27 -0.36 -3.72
C PHE A 208 11.08 -1.63 -3.49
N SER A 209 10.60 -2.74 -4.05
CA SER A 209 11.16 -4.08 -3.88
C SER A 209 12.66 -4.14 -4.21
N GLY A 210 13.51 -4.47 -3.22
CA GLY A 210 14.98 -4.47 -3.35
C GLY A 210 15.60 -3.07 -3.51
N ASN A 211 14.80 -1.99 -3.54
CA ASN A 211 15.22 -0.65 -3.93
C ASN A 211 14.90 0.47 -2.93
N GLY A 212 14.53 0.13 -1.70
CA GLY A 212 14.45 1.09 -0.61
C GLY A 212 15.84 1.49 -0.10
N GLN A 213 16.66 2.16 -0.93
CA GLN A 213 18.10 2.38 -0.73
C GLN A 213 18.45 3.84 -0.41
N LEU A 214 17.50 4.59 0.16
CA LEU A 214 17.69 6.00 0.55
C LEU A 214 18.03 6.91 -0.63
N ASP A 215 17.36 6.72 -1.78
CA ASP A 215 17.47 7.57 -2.95
C ASP A 215 16.91 8.98 -2.62
N LEU A 216 17.77 10.00 -2.68
CA LEU A 216 17.45 11.35 -2.19
C LEU A 216 16.34 12.04 -2.98
N GLU A 217 16.13 11.68 -4.24
CA GLU A 217 15.01 12.16 -5.04
C GLU A 217 13.65 11.70 -4.48
N VAL A 218 13.58 10.50 -3.89
CA VAL A 218 12.37 10.03 -3.21
C VAL A 218 12.12 10.83 -1.93
N ALA A 219 13.18 11.16 -1.17
CA ALA A 219 13.04 12.06 -0.01
C ALA A 219 12.45 13.42 -0.39
N ARG A 220 12.85 13.97 -1.56
CA ARG A 220 12.30 15.24 -2.06
C ARG A 220 10.82 15.10 -2.39
N VAL A 221 10.39 14.01 -3.04
CA VAL A 221 8.96 13.73 -3.29
C VAL A 221 8.19 13.63 -1.97
N MET A 222 8.71 12.89 -0.99
CA MET A 222 8.09 12.79 0.33
C MET A 222 7.94 14.15 1.01
N ALA A 223 8.95 14.99 0.91
CA ALA A 223 8.98 16.31 1.52
C ALA A 223 7.94 17.28 0.91
N GLU A 224 7.40 17.03 -0.28
CA GLU A 224 6.31 17.83 -0.85
C GLU A 224 4.93 17.45 -0.28
N VAL A 225 4.80 16.32 0.43
CA VAL A 225 3.53 15.85 0.99
C VAL A 225 3.31 16.49 2.37
N ASP A 226 2.19 17.17 2.58
CA ASP A 226 1.78 17.65 3.91
C ASP A 226 1.31 16.46 4.78
N ALA A 227 2.26 15.67 5.26
CA ALA A 227 2.04 14.44 5.98
C ALA A 227 1.76 14.64 7.47
N GLY A 228 0.93 13.76 8.05
CA GLY A 228 0.75 13.66 9.49
C GLY A 228 1.88 12.88 10.19
N VAL A 229 2.47 11.91 9.49
CA VAL A 229 3.60 11.09 9.95
C VAL A 229 4.38 10.61 8.74
N PHE A 230 5.71 10.59 8.84
CA PHE A 230 6.59 9.87 7.92
C PHE A 230 7.11 8.60 8.57
N VAL A 231 7.08 7.48 7.85
CA VAL A 231 7.55 6.17 8.32
C VAL A 231 8.65 5.68 7.37
N LEU A 232 9.84 5.47 7.90
CA LEU A 232 11.05 5.10 7.16
C LEU A 232 11.42 3.65 7.49
N ASP A 233 11.06 2.73 6.58
CA ASP A 233 11.13 1.27 6.71
C ASP A 233 12.05 0.68 5.61
N PHE A 234 13.28 1.18 5.54
CA PHE A 234 14.22 0.93 4.43
C PHE A 234 15.33 -0.06 4.79
N VAL A 235 15.53 -0.37 6.07
CA VAL A 235 16.72 -1.10 6.58
C VAL A 235 16.97 -2.42 5.85
N PRO A 236 15.96 -3.26 5.53
CA PRO A 236 16.19 -4.50 4.81
C PRO A 236 16.92 -4.33 3.45
N ASN A 237 16.75 -3.20 2.76
CA ASN A 237 17.36 -2.97 1.44
C ASN A 237 18.61 -2.08 1.44
N ALA A 238 18.78 -1.23 2.44
CA ALA A 238 19.96 -0.36 2.54
C ALA A 238 21.16 -1.11 3.13
N SER A 239 22.34 -0.97 2.54
CA SER A 239 23.56 -1.45 3.15
C SER A 239 23.99 -0.54 4.31
N VAL A 240 24.88 -1.03 5.18
CA VAL A 240 25.47 -0.24 6.26
C VAL A 240 26.14 1.03 5.71
N GLU A 241 26.86 0.90 4.58
CA GLU A 241 27.54 2.00 3.89
C GLU A 241 26.55 3.02 3.36
N GLN A 242 25.49 2.58 2.71
CA GLN A 242 24.40 3.46 2.23
C GLN A 242 23.70 4.19 3.38
N MET A 243 23.45 3.51 4.50
CA MET A 243 22.87 4.16 5.68
C MET A 243 23.79 5.24 6.25
N LYS A 244 25.09 4.95 6.40
CA LYS A 244 26.08 5.93 6.88
C LYS A 244 26.23 7.13 5.96
N GLU A 245 26.17 6.90 4.64
CA GLU A 245 26.31 7.95 3.64
C GLU A 245 25.06 8.82 3.50
N ARG A 246 23.85 8.21 3.50
CA ARG A 246 22.63 8.86 2.97
C ARG A 246 21.57 9.14 4.01
N MET A 247 21.48 8.38 5.10
CA MET A 247 20.33 8.41 6.00
C MET A 247 20.13 9.80 6.64
N GLU A 248 21.18 10.47 7.10
CA GLU A 248 21.05 11.81 7.69
C GLU A 248 20.60 12.81 6.63
N THR A 249 21.13 12.77 5.41
CA THR A 249 20.73 13.66 4.31
C THR A 249 19.26 13.40 3.91
N PHE A 250 18.87 12.13 3.77
CA PHE A 250 17.49 11.75 3.48
C PHE A 250 16.51 12.30 4.54
N TYR A 251 16.85 12.09 5.81
CA TYR A 251 16.12 12.64 6.95
C TYR A 251 16.03 14.16 6.90
N ARG A 252 17.15 14.86 6.65
CA ARG A 252 17.21 16.33 6.61
C ARG A 252 16.34 16.94 5.51
N ILE A 253 16.27 16.32 4.34
CA ILE A 253 15.39 16.77 3.27
C ILE A 253 13.94 16.83 3.75
N ILE A 254 13.46 15.80 4.44
CA ILE A 254 12.10 15.75 4.98
C ILE A 254 11.95 16.73 6.17
N ARG A 255 12.85 16.69 7.14
CA ARG A 255 12.78 17.48 8.37
C ARG A 255 12.81 18.98 8.11
N ASN A 256 13.59 19.45 7.15
CA ASN A 256 13.67 20.88 6.82
C ASN A 256 12.33 21.45 6.34
N LYS A 257 11.52 20.68 5.61
CA LYS A 257 10.16 21.09 5.21
C LYS A 257 9.11 20.81 6.30
N HIS A 258 9.33 19.81 7.12
CA HIS A 258 8.38 19.36 8.14
C HIS A 258 9.02 19.37 9.53
N PRO A 259 9.28 20.57 10.12
CA PRO A 259 10.07 20.70 11.33
C PRO A 259 9.46 20.05 12.58
N LYS A 260 8.15 19.80 12.60
CA LYS A 260 7.42 19.22 13.73
C LYS A 260 6.70 17.91 13.42
N THR A 261 6.63 17.49 12.16
CA THR A 261 5.94 16.23 11.79
C THR A 261 6.73 15.04 12.33
N PRO A 262 6.08 14.09 13.00
CA PRO A 262 6.72 12.88 13.48
C PRO A 262 7.39 12.09 12.34
N ILE A 263 8.64 11.65 12.57
CA ILE A 263 9.37 10.75 11.67
C ILE A 263 9.71 9.49 12.46
N VAL A 264 9.26 8.34 11.94
CA VAL A 264 9.43 7.02 12.56
C VAL A 264 10.44 6.24 11.74
N PHE A 265 11.48 5.75 12.40
CA PHE A 265 12.40 4.77 11.83
C PHE A 265 12.01 3.38 12.31
N ILE A 266 12.16 2.38 11.45
CA ILE A 266 11.84 0.98 11.77
C ILE A 266 13.07 0.13 11.53
N GLU A 267 13.43 -0.71 12.51
CA GLU A 267 14.48 -1.71 12.37
C GLU A 267 14.13 -2.80 11.36
N ASP A 268 15.15 -3.48 10.85
CA ASP A 268 15.00 -4.71 10.05
C ASP A 268 14.38 -5.80 10.92
N PRO A 269 13.31 -6.49 10.47
CA PRO A 269 12.75 -7.62 11.20
C PRO A 269 13.79 -8.70 11.50
N ILE A 270 13.67 -9.34 12.65
CA ILE A 270 14.46 -10.54 12.95
C ILE A 270 13.75 -11.72 12.24
N PHE A 271 14.27 -12.08 11.09
CA PHE A 271 13.74 -13.17 10.28
C PHE A 271 14.02 -14.54 10.90
N THR A 272 13.08 -15.46 10.82
CA THR A 272 13.20 -16.80 11.45
C THR A 272 14.44 -17.57 10.99
N HIS A 273 14.79 -17.48 9.69
CA HIS A 273 15.97 -18.19 9.19
C HIS A 273 17.30 -17.63 9.71
N ALA A 274 17.31 -16.43 10.31
CA ALA A 274 18.47 -15.92 11.03
C ALA A 274 18.84 -16.77 12.26
N LEU A 275 17.93 -17.58 12.78
CA LEU A 275 18.23 -18.56 13.83
C LEU A 275 19.16 -19.68 13.32
N PHE A 276 19.21 -19.92 12.03
CA PHE A 276 19.98 -21.00 11.39
C PHE A 276 21.11 -20.49 10.50
N ASP A 277 20.94 -19.36 9.84
CA ASP A 277 21.96 -18.71 8.98
C ASP A 277 22.66 -17.58 9.74
N GLN A 278 23.86 -17.85 10.22
CA GLN A 278 24.69 -16.90 10.98
C GLN A 278 25.03 -15.64 10.17
N ARG A 279 25.12 -15.75 8.85
CA ARG A 279 25.39 -14.60 7.97
C ARG A 279 24.20 -13.64 7.99
N VAL A 280 22.98 -14.16 7.88
CA VAL A 280 21.76 -13.36 7.97
C VAL A 280 21.63 -12.73 9.35
N ALA A 281 21.83 -13.51 10.42
CA ALA A 281 21.82 -13.00 11.79
C ALA A 281 22.76 -11.83 11.98
N HIS A 282 24.01 -11.97 11.51
CA HIS A 282 25.02 -10.92 11.59
C HIS A 282 24.65 -9.68 10.76
N GLU A 283 24.12 -9.87 9.56
CA GLU A 283 23.73 -8.76 8.67
C GLU A 283 22.56 -7.94 9.28
N VAL A 284 21.50 -8.58 9.75
CA VAL A 284 20.38 -7.92 10.43
C VAL A 284 20.86 -7.17 11.66
N THR A 285 21.71 -7.80 12.48
CA THR A 285 22.28 -7.18 13.69
C THR A 285 23.11 -5.92 13.34
N ARG A 286 24.00 -6.00 12.36
CA ARG A 286 24.82 -4.87 11.91
C ARG A 286 23.98 -3.70 11.40
N LYS A 287 22.95 -3.99 10.59
CA LYS A 287 22.07 -2.98 10.05
C LYS A 287 21.28 -2.28 11.14
N ASN A 288 20.66 -3.04 12.06
CA ASN A 288 19.91 -2.47 13.17
C ASN A 288 20.81 -1.66 14.12
N GLN A 289 22.03 -2.15 14.40
CA GLN A 289 23.01 -1.39 15.17
C GLN A 289 23.36 -0.07 14.48
N THR A 290 23.61 -0.08 13.16
CA THR A 290 23.91 1.14 12.40
C THR A 290 22.75 2.13 12.43
N LEU A 291 21.51 1.65 12.26
CA LEU A 291 20.31 2.49 12.38
C LEU A 291 20.27 3.15 13.76
N ASN A 292 20.47 2.38 14.83
CA ASN A 292 20.46 2.86 16.22
C ASN A 292 21.54 3.92 16.47
N GLU A 293 22.76 3.70 15.97
CA GLU A 293 23.87 4.65 16.10
C GLU A 293 23.53 6.00 15.44
N ILE A 294 23.01 5.99 14.20
CA ILE A 294 22.62 7.20 13.48
C ILE A 294 21.42 7.87 14.18
N PHE A 295 20.41 7.11 14.58
CA PHE A 295 19.26 7.63 15.32
C PHE A 295 19.67 8.32 16.61
N ASN A 296 20.54 7.69 17.41
CA ASN A 296 21.05 8.25 18.66
C ASN A 296 21.92 9.49 18.41
N SER A 297 22.67 9.53 17.29
CA SER A 297 23.41 10.74 16.89
C SER A 297 22.45 11.91 16.59
N LEU A 298 21.35 11.66 15.85
CA LEU A 298 20.32 12.67 15.62
C LEU A 298 19.71 13.18 16.92
N LYS A 299 19.39 12.28 17.86
CA LYS A 299 18.89 12.66 19.22
C LYS A 299 19.90 13.53 19.98
N LYS A 300 21.18 13.18 19.96
CA LYS A 300 22.25 13.98 20.60
C LYS A 300 22.41 15.36 19.95
N LYS A 301 22.14 15.50 18.65
CA LYS A 301 22.11 16.78 17.93
C LYS A 301 20.86 17.62 18.24
N GLY A 302 19.96 17.15 19.13
CA GLY A 302 18.78 17.86 19.59
C GLY A 302 17.53 17.65 18.72
N GLU A 303 17.53 16.67 17.79
CA GLU A 303 16.39 16.38 16.95
C GLU A 303 15.19 15.90 17.79
N LYS A 304 14.04 16.51 17.53
CA LYS A 304 12.76 16.21 18.20
C LYS A 304 11.80 15.52 17.24
N ASP A 305 10.74 14.93 17.79
CA ASP A 305 9.70 14.24 17.03
C ASP A 305 10.22 13.17 16.07
N ILE A 306 11.31 12.49 16.50
CA ILE A 306 11.84 11.28 15.87
C ILE A 306 11.64 10.08 16.80
N TYR A 307 11.26 8.95 16.23
CA TYR A 307 10.87 7.73 16.94
C TYR A 307 11.52 6.53 16.29
N LEU A 308 11.80 5.50 17.08
CA LEU A 308 12.36 4.24 16.62
C LEU A 308 11.44 3.10 17.05
N ILE A 309 11.11 2.21 16.12
CA ILE A 309 10.42 0.95 16.39
C ILE A 309 11.44 -0.17 16.28
N HIS A 310 11.62 -0.91 17.38
CA HIS A 310 12.55 -2.02 17.45
C HIS A 310 11.97 -3.30 16.84
N SER A 311 12.84 -4.18 16.38
CA SER A 311 12.52 -5.39 15.64
C SER A 311 11.98 -6.54 16.50
N GLU A 312 12.11 -6.46 17.83
CA GLU A 312 11.67 -7.50 18.74
C GLU A 312 10.17 -7.86 18.54
N LYS A 313 9.90 -9.15 18.35
CA LYS A 313 8.54 -9.70 18.16
C LYS A 313 7.73 -9.08 17.02
N MET A 314 8.36 -8.35 16.12
CA MET A 314 7.71 -7.61 15.03
C MET A 314 6.83 -8.51 14.15
N ILE A 315 7.30 -9.73 13.87
CA ILE A 315 6.62 -10.72 13.03
C ILE A 315 6.20 -11.99 13.79
N GLY A 316 6.38 -12.02 15.14
CA GLY A 316 6.13 -13.19 15.99
C GLY A 316 7.36 -14.10 16.10
N GLU A 317 7.22 -15.15 16.91
CA GLU A 317 8.30 -16.07 17.28
C GLU A 317 8.07 -17.51 16.80
N ASP A 318 6.93 -17.78 16.13
CA ASP A 318 6.53 -19.12 15.66
C ASP A 318 7.10 -19.51 14.29
N GLY A 319 7.74 -18.57 13.58
CA GLY A 319 8.32 -18.83 12.26
C GLY A 319 7.35 -18.74 11.07
N GLU A 320 6.06 -18.51 11.30
CA GLU A 320 5.01 -18.62 10.28
C GLU A 320 4.72 -17.30 9.51
N ALA A 321 5.48 -16.24 9.81
CA ALA A 321 5.20 -14.91 9.30
C ALA A 321 5.71 -14.63 7.89
N THR A 322 6.53 -15.52 7.29
CA THR A 322 7.17 -15.29 5.99
C THR A 322 6.92 -16.45 5.00
N VAL A 323 6.94 -16.13 3.70
CA VAL A 323 6.78 -17.11 2.61
C VAL A 323 8.13 -17.75 2.25
N ASP A 324 9.19 -16.96 2.22
CA ASP A 324 10.53 -17.33 1.72
C ASP A 324 11.65 -17.00 2.74
N GLY A 325 11.26 -16.78 3.99
CA GLY A 325 12.18 -16.38 5.05
C GLY A 325 12.34 -14.86 5.19
N ILE A 326 11.81 -14.05 4.26
CA ILE A 326 11.91 -12.57 4.23
C ILE A 326 10.53 -11.94 4.05
N HIS A 327 9.83 -12.25 2.95
CA HIS A 327 8.58 -11.60 2.59
C HIS A 327 7.40 -12.14 3.38
N PHE A 328 6.55 -11.25 3.85
CA PHE A 328 5.50 -11.59 4.81
C PHE A 328 4.34 -12.35 4.19
N THR A 329 3.90 -13.41 4.89
CA THR A 329 2.55 -13.97 4.71
C THR A 329 1.50 -12.94 5.16
N ASP A 330 0.21 -13.20 4.90
CA ASP A 330 -0.87 -12.38 5.46
C ASP A 330 -0.81 -12.30 7.00
N LEU A 331 -0.35 -13.37 7.66
CA LEU A 331 -0.11 -13.37 9.12
C LEU A 331 0.99 -12.38 9.49
N GLY A 332 2.11 -12.37 8.77
CA GLY A 332 3.19 -11.41 8.97
C GLY A 332 2.74 -9.98 8.74
N MET A 333 1.98 -9.72 7.65
CA MET A 333 1.40 -8.40 7.35
C MET A 333 0.47 -7.91 8.48
N MET A 334 -0.36 -8.80 9.03
CA MET A 334 -1.26 -8.48 10.14
C MET A 334 -0.50 -8.19 11.43
N ARG A 335 0.53 -8.98 11.77
CA ARG A 335 1.39 -8.77 12.95
C ARG A 335 2.12 -7.45 12.87
N TYR A 336 2.72 -7.16 11.73
CA TYR A 336 3.42 -5.91 11.48
C TYR A 336 2.48 -4.71 11.59
N ALA A 337 1.28 -4.78 10.99
CA ALA A 337 0.27 -3.75 11.15
C ALA A 337 -0.22 -3.61 12.61
N ASN A 338 -0.31 -4.71 13.38
CA ASN A 338 -0.67 -4.69 14.80
C ASN A 338 0.37 -3.94 15.64
N LEU A 339 1.65 -4.12 15.33
CA LEU A 339 2.74 -3.42 16.02
C LEU A 339 2.73 -1.92 15.71
N ILE A 340 2.66 -1.56 14.41
CA ILE A 340 2.87 -0.17 13.98
C ILE A 340 1.64 0.72 14.21
N THR A 341 0.42 0.19 14.06
CA THR A 341 -0.81 1.00 14.15
C THR A 341 -0.94 1.79 15.46
N PRO A 342 -0.68 1.24 16.66
CA PRO A 342 -0.78 1.97 17.91
C PRO A 342 0.20 3.14 18.00
N PHE A 343 1.44 2.96 17.49
CA PHE A 343 2.45 4.04 17.45
C PHE A 343 1.97 5.19 16.58
N ILE A 344 1.56 4.91 15.34
CA ILE A 344 1.05 5.92 14.42
C ILE A 344 -0.17 6.62 15.01
N LYS A 345 -1.14 5.86 15.55
CA LYS A 345 -2.35 6.43 16.15
C LYS A 345 -2.05 7.44 17.27
N LYS A 346 -1.00 7.20 18.05
CA LYS A 346 -0.54 8.11 19.10
C LYS A 346 0.07 9.39 18.53
N MET A 347 0.76 9.31 17.39
CA MET A 347 1.43 10.44 16.75
C MET A 347 0.45 11.36 16.02
N ILE A 348 -0.51 10.80 15.29
CA ILE A 348 -1.48 11.58 14.50
C ILE A 348 -2.57 12.26 15.35
N LYS A 349 -2.67 11.92 16.63
CA LYS A 349 -3.58 12.60 17.59
C LYS A 349 -2.98 13.85 18.22
N ARG A 350 -1.70 14.10 17.97
CA ARG A 350 -0.97 15.30 18.45
C ARG A 350 -1.03 16.42 17.42
#